data_e12a179b5fb2b4619a7084a97942cf2a
#
_entry.id   e12a179b5fb2b4619a7084a97942cf2a
#
_cell.length_a   1.000
_cell.length_b   1.000
_cell.length_c   1.000
_cell.angle_alpha   90.00
_cell.angle_beta   90.00
_cell.angle_gamma   90.00
#
_symmetry.space_group_name_H-M   'P 1'
#
loop_
_entity.id
_entity.type
_entity.pdbx_description
1 polymer ?
#
loop_
_entity_poly.entity_id
_entity_poly.type
_entity_poly.pdbx_seq_one_letter_code
_entity_poly.pdbx_strand_id
1 'polypeptide(L)'
;MAVFCRRKTEYTLTGLASHSVQLDLLAMDEHGKFFNVEVQTESSGAPPQRARYYTGAVDTGHFPKGEDYHTLFDTYVIFITKEDVLGKGLPIYHVKRIIDETGDAFNDGSYIIYVNGSLANDKTALGRLVHDFSCLNSKDIYDETLKECVKRYKETEEGIQTMCTVMEELRNEGMQQGLDQGIELMAKLYSLGRNEDAKRVQTDLKYRAQLMKELAIQ
;
A
#
# COMPACT_ATOMS: atom_id res chain seq x y z
N MET A 1 16.66 17.59 14.30
CA MET A 1 17.09 17.08 13.00
C MET A 1 15.87 17.15 12.09
N ALA A 2 15.79 18.15 11.22
CA ALA A 2 14.63 18.33 10.35
C ALA A 2 14.75 17.35 9.17
N VAL A 3 13.92 16.32 9.18
CA VAL A 3 13.80 15.40 8.04
C VAL A 3 13.01 16.15 6.96
N PHE A 4 13.70 16.69 5.96
CA PHE A 4 13.05 17.20 4.74
C PHE A 4 12.58 15.99 3.93
N CYS A 5 11.37 15.53 4.23
CA CYS A 5 10.74 14.46 3.50
C CYS A 5 9.82 15.08 2.43
N ARG A 6 10.10 14.87 1.13
CA ARG A 6 9.08 15.06 0.11
C ARG A 6 8.06 13.92 0.27
N ARG A 7 6.94 14.22 0.91
CA ARG A 7 5.84 13.28 1.07
C ARG A 7 4.95 13.34 -0.18
N LYS A 8 4.63 12.18 -0.76
CA LYS A 8 3.45 11.99 -1.58
C LYS A 8 2.65 10.87 -0.93
N THR A 9 1.47 11.19 -0.43
CA THR A 9 0.46 10.21 -0.05
C THR A 9 -0.28 9.79 -1.32
N GLU A 10 -0.53 8.48 -1.49
CA GLU A 10 -1.21 7.90 -2.66
C GLU A 10 -0.48 8.18 -3.99
N TYR A 11 0.72 7.65 -4.12
CA TYR A 11 1.48 7.76 -5.37
C TYR A 11 1.11 6.63 -6.33
N THR A 12 0.47 6.96 -7.44
CA THR A 12 0.10 6.00 -8.49
C THR A 12 1.18 5.98 -9.57
N LEU A 13 1.81 4.83 -9.77
CA LEU A 13 2.67 4.53 -10.90
C LEU A 13 1.84 3.83 -11.96
N THR A 14 1.52 4.52 -13.04
CA THR A 14 0.78 3.95 -14.17
C THR A 14 1.74 3.49 -15.25
N GLY A 15 1.76 2.18 -15.52
CA GLY A 15 2.42 1.62 -16.69
C GLY A 15 1.36 1.23 -17.73
N LEU A 16 1.60 1.54 -19.01
CA LEU A 16 0.68 1.27 -20.12
C LEU A 16 0.35 -0.24 -20.35
N ALA A 17 1.07 -1.15 -19.68
CA ALA A 17 0.90 -2.60 -19.81
C ALA A 17 1.16 -3.37 -18.51
N SER A 18 1.24 -2.70 -17.35
CA SER A 18 1.51 -3.31 -16.05
C SER A 18 0.43 -2.95 -15.04
N HIS A 19 0.32 -3.74 -13.97
CA HIS A 19 -0.53 -3.36 -12.83
C HIS A 19 -0.12 -1.97 -12.34
N SER A 20 -1.07 -1.05 -12.26
CA SER A 20 -0.87 0.22 -11.56
C SER A 20 -0.51 -0.05 -10.10
N VAL A 21 0.46 0.69 -9.58
CA VAL A 21 0.86 0.61 -8.18
C VAL A 21 0.39 1.86 -7.48
N GLN A 22 -0.48 1.68 -6.50
CA GLN A 22 -0.83 2.72 -5.55
C GLN A 22 0.01 2.47 -4.29
N LEU A 23 0.82 3.45 -3.91
CA LEU A 23 1.68 3.40 -2.73
C LEU A 23 1.02 4.24 -1.63
N ASP A 24 0.88 3.66 -0.42
CA ASP A 24 0.24 4.34 0.71
C ASP A 24 1.05 5.58 1.12
N LEU A 25 2.37 5.43 1.24
CA LEU A 25 3.28 6.52 1.53
C LEU A 25 4.62 6.31 0.85
N LEU A 26 5.00 7.21 -0.04
CA LEU A 26 6.35 7.28 -0.59
C LEU A 26 7.07 8.52 -0.07
N ALA A 27 8.24 8.33 0.51
CA ALA A 27 9.09 9.38 1.07
C ALA A 27 10.52 9.26 0.56
N MET A 28 11.23 10.37 0.49
CA MET A 28 12.66 10.41 0.18
C MET A 28 13.39 11.19 1.27
N ASP A 29 14.51 10.67 1.76
CA ASP A 29 15.35 11.35 2.75
C ASP A 29 16.33 12.36 2.10
N GLU A 30 17.10 13.05 2.93
CA GLU A 30 18.10 14.03 2.49
C GLU A 30 19.27 13.43 1.73
N HIS A 31 19.44 12.10 1.81
CA HIS A 31 20.48 11.35 1.11
C HIS A 31 19.99 10.70 -0.19
N GLY A 32 18.72 10.97 -0.57
CA GLY A 32 18.12 10.45 -1.79
C GLY A 32 17.60 9.02 -1.68
N LYS A 33 17.53 8.45 -0.47
CA LYS A 33 16.96 7.11 -0.26
C LYS A 33 15.44 7.15 -0.28
N PHE A 34 14.83 6.19 -0.94
CA PHE A 34 13.37 6.06 -1.01
C PHE A 34 12.83 5.10 0.04
N PHE A 35 11.71 5.50 0.66
CA PHE A 35 10.98 4.71 1.64
C PHE A 35 9.53 4.60 1.20
N ASN A 36 9.11 3.41 0.80
CA ASN A 36 7.71 3.09 0.59
C ASN A 36 7.18 2.40 1.85
N VAL A 37 6.19 3.01 2.51
CA VAL A 37 5.56 2.47 3.72
C VAL A 37 4.13 2.09 3.40
N GLU A 38 3.81 0.83 3.62
CA GLU A 38 2.51 0.20 3.35
C GLU A 38 1.90 -0.31 4.66
N VAL A 39 0.68 0.09 4.97
CA VAL A 39 -0.05 -0.39 6.15
C VAL A 39 -1.11 -1.38 5.70
N GLN A 40 -0.96 -2.67 6.10
CA GLN A 40 -1.85 -3.74 5.66
C GLN A 40 -2.59 -4.37 6.83
N THR A 41 -3.92 -4.30 6.80
CA THR A 41 -4.78 -4.91 7.83
C THR A 41 -4.94 -6.43 7.65
N GLU A 42 -4.72 -6.93 6.43
CA GLU A 42 -4.80 -8.34 6.08
C GLU A 42 -3.42 -8.90 5.73
N SER A 43 -3.09 -10.10 6.20
CA SER A 43 -1.82 -10.77 5.90
C SER A 43 -1.64 -11.06 4.40
N SER A 44 -2.74 -11.32 3.69
CA SER A 44 -2.77 -11.52 2.24
C SER A 44 -2.32 -10.29 1.45
N GLY A 45 -2.42 -9.09 2.03
CA GLY A 45 -2.02 -7.83 1.42
C GLY A 45 -0.51 -7.59 1.32
N ALA A 46 0.32 -8.39 2.00
CA ALA A 46 1.76 -8.18 2.07
C ALA A 46 2.61 -9.41 1.63
N PRO A 47 2.33 -10.08 0.52
CA PRO A 47 3.15 -11.20 0.09
C PRO A 47 4.54 -10.73 -0.35
N PRO A 48 5.60 -11.56 -0.20
CA PRO A 48 6.97 -11.22 -0.61
C PRO A 48 7.10 -10.75 -2.08
N GLN A 49 6.25 -11.29 -2.95
CA GLN A 49 6.22 -10.91 -4.37
C GLN A 49 5.80 -9.45 -4.57
N ARG A 50 4.82 -8.95 -3.76
CA ARG A 50 4.38 -7.57 -3.80
C ARG A 50 5.50 -6.62 -3.36
N ALA A 51 6.25 -6.99 -2.30
CA ALA A 51 7.41 -6.21 -1.85
C ALA A 51 8.45 -6.04 -2.97
N ARG A 52 8.80 -7.14 -3.65
CA ARG A 52 9.71 -7.12 -4.80
C ARG A 52 9.17 -6.26 -5.95
N TYR A 53 7.88 -6.36 -6.24
CA TYR A 53 7.24 -5.59 -7.30
C TYR A 53 7.28 -4.09 -7.00
N TYR A 54 7.02 -3.70 -5.76
CA TYR A 54 7.05 -2.31 -5.32
C TYR A 54 8.46 -1.70 -5.38
N THR A 55 9.50 -2.46 -5.03
CA THR A 55 10.89 -2.02 -5.22
C THR A 55 11.14 -1.64 -6.69
N GLY A 56 10.85 -2.56 -7.63
CA GLY A 56 11.04 -2.28 -9.05
C GLY A 56 10.16 -1.16 -9.59
N ALA A 57 8.96 -0.97 -9.04
CA ALA A 57 8.08 0.14 -9.42
C ALA A 57 8.66 1.49 -8.97
N VAL A 58 9.17 1.59 -7.74
CA VAL A 58 9.84 2.81 -7.24
C VAL A 58 11.07 3.12 -8.09
N ASP A 59 11.92 2.13 -8.37
CA ASP A 59 13.12 2.28 -9.19
C ASP A 59 12.77 2.81 -10.59
N THR A 60 11.85 2.15 -11.29
CA THR A 60 11.46 2.54 -12.66
C THR A 60 10.70 3.87 -12.72
N GLY A 61 9.99 4.21 -11.66
CA GLY A 61 9.22 5.46 -11.59
C GLY A 61 10.07 6.70 -11.28
N HIS A 62 11.25 6.53 -10.67
CA HIS A 62 12.03 7.65 -10.17
C HIS A 62 13.46 7.70 -10.72
N PHE A 63 13.97 6.63 -11.30
CA PHE A 63 15.31 6.60 -11.88
C PHE A 63 15.27 7.18 -13.31
N PRO A 64 16.01 8.28 -13.58
CA PRO A 64 15.95 8.95 -14.87
C PRO A 64 16.53 8.11 -15.99
N LYS A 65 15.95 8.24 -17.19
CA LYS A 65 16.45 7.55 -18.37
C LYS A 65 17.84 8.05 -18.76
N GLY A 66 18.79 7.13 -18.89
CA GLY A 66 20.16 7.41 -19.34
C GLY A 66 21.15 7.65 -18.21
N GLU A 67 20.70 7.63 -16.96
CA GLU A 67 21.58 7.65 -15.80
C GLU A 67 22.33 6.33 -15.62
N ASP A 68 23.50 6.39 -14.98
CA ASP A 68 24.32 5.21 -14.66
C ASP A 68 23.66 4.42 -13.53
N TYR A 69 23.47 3.11 -13.71
CA TYR A 69 22.91 2.22 -12.68
C TYR A 69 23.67 2.23 -11.35
N HIS A 70 24.95 2.62 -11.34
CA HIS A 70 25.71 2.80 -10.09
C HIS A 70 25.21 3.96 -9.23
N THR A 71 24.42 4.86 -9.80
CA THR A 71 23.78 5.99 -9.08
C THR A 71 22.35 5.68 -8.66
N LEU A 72 21.85 4.45 -8.87
CA LEU A 72 20.52 4.06 -8.42
C LEU A 72 20.47 4.16 -6.89
N PHE A 73 19.42 4.80 -6.41
CA PHE A 73 19.21 5.06 -4.99
C PHE A 73 18.84 3.79 -4.20
N ASP A 74 19.09 3.83 -2.89
CA ASP A 74 18.60 2.79 -1.99
C ASP A 74 17.06 2.87 -1.88
N THR A 75 16.38 1.75 -2.02
CA THR A 75 14.92 1.65 -1.90
C THR A 75 14.53 0.73 -0.74
N TYR A 76 13.73 1.26 0.17
CA TYR A 76 13.16 0.56 1.32
C TYR A 76 11.67 0.36 1.12
N VAL A 77 11.21 -0.90 1.07
CA VAL A 77 9.79 -1.26 1.09
C VAL A 77 9.46 -1.79 2.48
N ILE A 78 8.61 -1.08 3.21
CA ILE A 78 8.28 -1.34 4.60
C ILE A 78 6.80 -1.72 4.69
N PHE A 79 6.50 -2.95 5.03
CA PHE A 79 5.15 -3.38 5.36
C PHE A 79 4.93 -3.36 6.87
N ILE A 80 3.92 -2.60 7.32
CA ILE A 80 3.41 -2.64 8.69
C ILE A 80 2.13 -3.47 8.64
N THR A 81 2.15 -4.68 9.18
CA THR A 81 1.04 -5.64 9.07
C THR A 81 0.40 -5.88 10.42
N LYS A 82 -0.92 -6.06 10.44
CA LYS A 82 -1.66 -6.38 11.68
C LYS A 82 -1.26 -7.74 12.25
N GLU A 83 -0.91 -8.69 11.38
CA GLU A 83 -0.54 -10.06 11.73
C GLU A 83 0.89 -10.37 11.31
N ASP A 84 1.48 -11.43 11.88
CA ASP A 84 2.81 -11.90 11.50
C ASP A 84 2.78 -12.65 10.16
N VAL A 85 3.02 -11.92 9.05
CA VAL A 85 3.02 -12.46 7.68
C VAL A 85 4.06 -13.56 7.47
N LEU A 86 5.23 -13.47 8.14
CA LEU A 86 6.32 -14.45 8.00
C LEU A 86 6.25 -15.58 9.02
N GLY A 87 5.38 -15.48 10.04
CA GLY A 87 5.05 -16.56 10.97
C GLY A 87 6.19 -17.03 11.87
N LYS A 88 7.19 -16.15 12.16
CA LYS A 88 8.34 -16.51 13.01
C LYS A 88 8.29 -15.85 14.40
N GLY A 89 7.25 -15.11 14.72
CA GLY A 89 7.06 -14.47 16.03
C GLY A 89 8.02 -13.33 16.34
N LEU A 90 8.70 -12.76 15.34
CA LEU A 90 9.59 -11.62 15.55
C LEU A 90 8.85 -10.29 15.35
N PRO A 91 9.23 -9.23 16.07
CA PRO A 91 8.60 -7.91 15.94
C PRO A 91 8.93 -7.20 14.63
N ILE A 92 10.07 -7.54 14.02
CA ILE A 92 10.54 -6.96 12.77
C ILE A 92 11.38 -7.99 12.01
N TYR A 93 11.26 -7.96 10.69
CA TYR A 93 12.05 -8.79 9.78
C TYR A 93 12.73 -7.92 8.76
N HIS A 94 14.04 -8.06 8.62
CA HIS A 94 14.83 -7.43 7.58
C HIS A 94 15.18 -8.46 6.52
N VAL A 95 14.69 -8.27 5.30
CA VAL A 95 14.94 -9.16 4.17
C VAL A 95 16.06 -8.56 3.31
N LYS A 96 17.07 -9.36 3.03
CA LYS A 96 18.22 -8.99 2.19
C LYS A 96 18.48 -10.08 1.16
N ARG A 97 19.08 -9.71 0.06
CA ARG A 97 19.63 -10.67 -0.91
C ARG A 97 21.04 -11.06 -0.50
N ILE A 98 21.36 -12.33 -0.68
CA ILE A 98 22.69 -12.89 -0.41
C ILE A 98 23.22 -13.58 -1.66
N ILE A 99 24.53 -13.72 -1.74
CA ILE A 99 25.23 -14.53 -2.73
C ILE A 99 25.32 -15.95 -2.14
N ASP A 100 24.63 -16.91 -2.74
CA ASP A 100 24.49 -18.26 -2.17
C ASP A 100 25.85 -18.97 -1.97
N GLU A 101 26.81 -18.75 -2.86
CA GLU A 101 28.12 -19.39 -2.84
C GLU A 101 29.02 -18.89 -1.71
N THR A 102 28.85 -17.65 -1.27
CA THR A 102 29.74 -17.03 -0.27
C THR A 102 29.03 -16.69 1.03
N GLY A 103 27.70 -16.57 1.02
CA GLY A 103 26.89 -16.09 2.14
C GLY A 103 26.95 -14.57 2.37
N ASP A 104 27.66 -13.84 1.51
CA ASP A 104 27.80 -12.39 1.62
C ASP A 104 26.52 -11.67 1.20
N ALA A 105 26.28 -10.49 1.74
CA ALA A 105 25.20 -9.63 1.30
C ALA A 105 25.45 -9.14 -0.14
N PHE A 106 24.41 -9.20 -0.99
CA PHE A 106 24.52 -8.75 -2.39
C PHE A 106 24.64 -7.22 -2.52
N ASN A 107 24.14 -6.47 -1.54
CA ASN A 107 24.27 -5.01 -1.41
C ASN A 107 23.81 -4.23 -2.66
N ASP A 108 22.67 -4.58 -3.20
CA ASP A 108 22.08 -3.96 -4.39
C ASP A 108 21.21 -2.74 -4.09
N GLY A 109 21.20 -2.24 -2.85
CA GLY A 109 20.41 -1.09 -2.42
C GLY A 109 18.92 -1.36 -2.24
N SER A 110 18.47 -2.63 -2.36
CA SER A 110 17.07 -3.03 -2.19
C SER A 110 16.85 -3.66 -0.82
N TYR A 111 15.98 -3.04 -0.02
CA TYR A 111 15.68 -3.46 1.35
C TYR A 111 14.19 -3.66 1.53
N ILE A 112 13.79 -4.79 2.13
CA ILE A 112 12.40 -5.06 2.47
C ILE A 112 12.32 -5.28 3.98
N ILE A 113 11.36 -4.62 4.62
CA ILE A 113 11.15 -4.67 6.07
C ILE A 113 9.70 -5.06 6.33
N TYR A 114 9.49 -6.07 7.17
CA TYR A 114 8.17 -6.40 7.70
C TYR A 114 8.12 -6.06 9.19
N VAL A 115 7.15 -5.25 9.57
CA VAL A 115 6.84 -4.92 10.97
C VAL A 115 5.60 -5.71 11.38
N ASN A 116 5.76 -6.56 12.39
CA ASN A 116 4.69 -7.39 12.92
C ASN A 116 3.84 -6.61 13.92
N GLY A 117 2.69 -6.12 13.49
CA GLY A 117 1.76 -5.35 14.32
C GLY A 117 1.01 -6.16 15.38
N SER A 118 1.12 -7.50 15.38
CA SER A 118 0.53 -8.31 16.45
C SER A 118 1.29 -8.22 17.77
N LEU A 119 2.55 -7.73 17.74
CA LEU A 119 3.44 -7.65 18.90
C LEU A 119 3.57 -6.21 19.42
N ALA A 120 2.46 -5.61 19.80
CA ALA A 120 2.46 -4.34 20.51
C ALA A 120 3.13 -4.52 21.89
N ASN A 121 4.25 -3.82 22.14
CA ASN A 121 4.96 -3.85 23.39
C ASN A 121 5.45 -2.43 23.74
N ASP A 122 4.82 -1.82 24.72
CA ASP A 122 5.08 -0.46 25.18
C ASP A 122 6.50 -0.23 25.72
N LYS A 123 7.22 -1.31 26.05
CA LYS A 123 8.62 -1.26 26.53
C LYS A 123 9.64 -1.03 25.42
N THR A 124 9.26 -1.20 24.16
CA THR A 124 10.15 -0.98 23.01
C THR A 124 9.66 0.18 22.15
N ALA A 125 10.58 0.90 21.50
CA ALA A 125 10.22 1.99 20.60
C ALA A 125 9.33 1.50 19.44
N LEU A 126 9.66 0.34 18.84
CA LEU A 126 8.88 -0.29 17.79
C LEU A 126 7.48 -0.70 18.28
N GLY A 127 7.39 -1.31 19.47
CA GLY A 127 6.12 -1.73 20.04
C GLY A 127 5.22 -0.54 20.38
N ARG A 128 5.77 0.58 20.85
CA ARG A 128 5.02 1.84 21.03
C ARG A 128 4.52 2.38 19.70
N LEU A 129 5.34 2.37 18.64
CA LEU A 129 4.93 2.80 17.31
C LEU A 129 3.77 1.95 16.77
N VAL A 130 3.86 0.62 16.92
CA VAL A 130 2.79 -0.32 16.54
C VAL A 130 1.51 -0.05 17.33
N HIS A 131 1.64 0.19 18.65
CA HIS A 131 0.51 0.60 19.50
C HIS A 131 -0.13 1.88 18.96
N ASP A 132 0.67 2.90 18.68
CA ASP A 132 0.20 4.21 18.23
C ASP A 132 -0.58 4.14 16.91
N PHE A 133 -0.16 3.29 15.97
CA PHE A 133 -0.91 3.03 14.73
C PHE A 133 -2.27 2.36 14.96
N SER A 134 -2.45 1.66 16.07
CA SER A 134 -3.74 1.04 16.42
C SER A 134 -4.66 1.96 17.24
N CYS A 135 -4.16 3.11 17.72
CA CYS A 135 -4.93 4.04 18.53
C CYS A 135 -5.97 4.80 17.72
N LEU A 136 -7.20 4.83 18.24
CA LEU A 136 -8.29 5.62 17.67
C LEU A 136 -8.29 7.08 18.15
N ASN A 137 -7.81 7.32 19.39
CA ASN A 137 -7.81 8.63 20.03
C ASN A 137 -6.38 9.17 20.15
N SER A 138 -6.21 10.47 19.91
CA SER A 138 -4.91 11.13 20.06
C SER A 138 -4.33 11.02 21.48
N LYS A 139 -5.18 10.94 22.50
CA LYS A 139 -4.78 10.86 23.92
C LYS A 139 -4.02 9.57 24.26
N ASP A 140 -4.27 8.51 23.50
CA ASP A 140 -3.69 7.18 23.75
C ASP A 140 -2.37 6.98 23.00
N ILE A 141 -1.95 7.93 22.17
CA ILE A 141 -0.73 7.91 21.37
C ILE A 141 0.47 8.36 22.18
N TYR A 142 1.55 7.59 22.17
CA TYR A 142 2.80 7.89 22.87
C TYR A 142 3.69 8.88 22.12
N ASP A 143 3.78 8.76 20.78
CA ASP A 143 4.59 9.66 19.96
C ASP A 143 3.90 11.02 19.77
N GLU A 144 4.55 12.09 20.26
CA GLU A 144 3.96 13.43 20.22
C GLU A 144 3.72 13.94 18.79
N THR A 145 4.55 13.56 17.82
CA THR A 145 4.38 13.96 16.41
C THR A 145 3.14 13.31 15.81
N LEU A 146 2.97 11.99 16.04
CA LEU A 146 1.77 11.26 15.61
C LEU A 146 0.52 11.77 16.34
N LYS A 147 0.63 12.03 17.63
CA LYS A 147 -0.46 12.59 18.45
C LYS A 147 -0.95 13.92 17.91
N GLU A 148 -0.02 14.85 17.63
CA GLU A 148 -0.35 16.15 17.03
C GLU A 148 -0.97 15.99 15.65
N CYS A 149 -0.46 15.09 14.80
CA CYS A 149 -1.04 14.79 13.50
C CYS A 149 -2.48 14.26 13.63
N VAL A 150 -2.70 13.24 14.48
CA VAL A 150 -4.04 12.67 14.68
C VAL A 150 -5.01 13.69 15.24
N LYS A 151 -4.57 14.50 16.23
CA LYS A 151 -5.37 15.59 16.79
C LYS A 151 -5.75 16.60 15.72
N ARG A 152 -4.81 17.03 14.88
CA ARG A 152 -5.05 17.98 13.80
C ARG A 152 -6.07 17.46 12.78
N TYR A 153 -5.96 16.20 12.36
CA TYR A 153 -6.82 15.63 11.31
C TYR A 153 -8.17 15.11 11.82
N LYS A 154 -8.26 14.63 13.07
CA LYS A 154 -9.49 14.03 13.59
C LYS A 154 -10.28 14.95 14.54
N GLU A 155 -9.64 15.92 15.17
CA GLU A 155 -10.24 16.70 16.25
C GLU A 155 -10.39 18.20 15.92
N THR A 156 -9.88 18.68 14.77
CA THR A 156 -10.12 20.05 14.29
C THR A 156 -11.18 20.08 13.21
N GLU A 157 -11.96 21.17 13.15
CA GLU A 157 -12.98 21.35 12.11
C GLU A 157 -12.38 21.27 10.70
N GLU A 158 -11.21 21.90 10.49
CA GLU A 158 -10.49 21.87 9.21
C GLU A 158 -10.05 20.46 8.83
N GLY A 159 -9.52 19.67 9.78
CA GLY A 159 -9.12 18.29 9.57
C GLY A 159 -10.30 17.37 9.29
N ILE A 160 -11.41 17.54 10.03
CA ILE A 160 -12.66 16.80 9.80
C ILE A 160 -13.22 17.12 8.41
N GLN A 161 -13.23 18.39 8.01
CA GLN A 161 -13.67 18.81 6.68
C GLN A 161 -12.82 18.20 5.58
N THR A 162 -11.48 18.21 5.75
CA THR A 162 -10.55 17.59 4.81
C THR A 162 -10.80 16.08 4.69
N MET A 163 -11.03 15.40 5.83
CA MET A 163 -11.34 13.97 5.84
C MET A 163 -12.68 13.66 5.19
N CYS A 164 -13.70 14.50 5.41
CA CYS A 164 -15.00 14.36 4.72
C CYS A 164 -14.85 14.51 3.21
N THR A 165 -14.06 15.46 2.72
CA THR A 165 -13.80 15.64 1.28
C THR A 165 -13.11 14.42 0.68
N VAL A 166 -12.06 13.90 1.32
CA VAL A 166 -11.36 12.69 0.88
C VAL A 166 -12.30 11.48 0.86
N MET A 167 -13.14 11.32 1.89
CA MET A 167 -14.11 10.22 1.94
C MET A 167 -15.20 10.34 0.85
N GLU A 168 -15.60 11.57 0.49
CA GLU A 168 -16.51 11.79 -0.64
C GLU A 168 -15.86 11.49 -1.97
N GLU A 169 -14.60 11.88 -2.16
CA GLU A 169 -13.82 11.55 -3.36
C GLU A 169 -13.66 10.04 -3.52
N LEU A 170 -13.23 9.32 -2.48
CA LEU A 170 -13.12 7.86 -2.48
C LEU A 170 -14.45 7.16 -2.77
N ARG A 171 -15.55 7.68 -2.21
CA ARG A 171 -16.88 7.15 -2.50
C ARG A 171 -17.27 7.36 -3.97
N ASN A 172 -16.97 8.52 -4.53
CA ASN A 172 -17.28 8.85 -5.90
C ASN A 172 -16.43 8.03 -6.88
N GLU A 173 -15.13 7.85 -6.59
CA GLU A 173 -14.24 6.95 -7.35
C GLU A 173 -14.73 5.51 -7.30
N GLY A 174 -15.08 4.99 -6.12
CA GLY A 174 -15.63 3.64 -5.97
C GLY A 174 -16.97 3.46 -6.73
N MET A 175 -17.83 4.49 -6.74
CA MET A 175 -19.05 4.48 -7.54
C MET A 175 -18.76 4.47 -9.04
N GLN A 176 -17.80 5.27 -9.50
CA GLN A 176 -17.41 5.33 -10.91
C GLN A 176 -16.80 4.01 -11.37
N GLN A 177 -15.87 3.44 -10.60
CA GLN A 177 -15.30 2.13 -10.88
C GLN A 177 -16.36 1.03 -10.94
N GLY A 178 -17.32 1.03 -10.00
CA GLY A 178 -18.41 0.07 -10.01
C GLY A 178 -19.36 0.23 -11.21
N LEU A 179 -19.56 1.46 -11.70
CA LEU A 179 -20.31 1.73 -12.91
C LEU A 179 -19.59 1.22 -14.16
N ASP A 180 -18.30 1.52 -14.28
CA ASP A 180 -17.48 1.10 -15.41
C ASP A 180 -17.38 -0.43 -15.49
N GLN A 181 -17.17 -1.13 -14.37
CA GLN A 181 -17.21 -2.59 -14.28
C GLN A 181 -18.59 -3.14 -14.68
N GLY A 182 -19.66 -2.48 -14.27
CA GLY A 182 -21.03 -2.86 -14.63
C GLY A 182 -21.27 -2.74 -16.15
N ILE A 183 -20.81 -1.66 -16.77
CA ILE A 183 -20.90 -1.42 -18.21
C ILE A 183 -20.09 -2.49 -18.97
N GLU A 184 -18.86 -2.76 -18.54
CA GLU A 184 -17.99 -3.76 -19.15
C GLU A 184 -18.61 -5.17 -19.06
N LEU A 185 -19.15 -5.55 -17.91
CA LEU A 185 -19.85 -6.81 -17.71
C LEU A 185 -21.02 -6.95 -18.70
N MET A 186 -21.87 -5.93 -18.78
CA MET A 186 -23.03 -5.94 -19.67
C MET A 186 -22.61 -6.04 -21.13
N ALA A 187 -21.63 -5.25 -21.57
CA ALA A 187 -21.09 -5.30 -22.94
C ALA A 187 -20.57 -6.69 -23.31
N LYS A 188 -19.82 -7.31 -22.37
CA LYS A 188 -19.25 -8.65 -22.55
C LYS A 188 -20.31 -9.73 -22.61
N LEU A 189 -21.33 -9.66 -21.75
CA LEU A 189 -22.45 -10.60 -21.77
C LEU A 189 -23.26 -10.50 -23.06
N TYR A 190 -23.53 -9.29 -23.54
CA TYR A 190 -24.22 -9.10 -24.83
C TYR A 190 -23.39 -9.60 -26.02
N SER A 191 -22.08 -9.35 -26.04
CA SER A 191 -21.21 -9.83 -27.11
C SER A 191 -21.12 -11.35 -27.16
N LEU A 192 -21.28 -12.03 -26.02
CA LEU A 192 -21.33 -13.49 -25.90
C LEU A 192 -22.73 -14.09 -26.12
N GLY A 193 -23.74 -13.25 -26.39
CA GLY A 193 -25.13 -13.70 -26.55
C GLY A 193 -25.81 -14.16 -25.25
N ARG A 194 -25.22 -13.87 -24.08
CA ARG A 194 -25.68 -14.29 -22.73
C ARG A 194 -26.76 -13.34 -22.19
N ASN A 195 -27.84 -13.15 -22.94
CA ASN A 195 -28.87 -12.16 -22.62
C ASN A 195 -29.65 -12.44 -21.31
N GLU A 196 -29.85 -13.70 -20.96
CA GLU A 196 -30.51 -14.07 -19.71
C GLU A 196 -29.60 -13.78 -18.49
N ASP A 197 -28.30 -13.98 -18.62
CA ASP A 197 -27.33 -13.61 -17.60
C ASP A 197 -27.29 -12.09 -17.42
N ALA A 198 -27.35 -11.33 -18.52
CA ALA A 198 -27.41 -9.86 -18.49
C ALA A 198 -28.63 -9.33 -17.74
N LYS A 199 -29.77 -10.02 -17.80
CA LYS A 199 -30.96 -9.69 -16.99
C LYS A 199 -30.76 -10.06 -15.51
N ARG A 200 -30.22 -11.25 -15.26
CA ARG A 200 -30.06 -11.78 -13.91
C ARG A 200 -29.05 -11.00 -13.07
N VAL A 201 -27.93 -10.54 -13.64
CA VAL A 201 -26.92 -9.74 -12.91
C VAL A 201 -27.42 -8.39 -12.41
N GLN A 202 -28.53 -7.89 -12.95
CA GLN A 202 -29.12 -6.63 -12.48
C GLN A 202 -29.74 -6.75 -11.09
N THR A 203 -30.21 -7.93 -10.71
CA THR A 203 -30.92 -8.17 -9.45
C THR A 203 -30.22 -9.12 -8.49
N ASP A 204 -29.37 -10.02 -9.00
CA ASP A 204 -28.65 -11.02 -8.22
C ASP A 204 -27.17 -10.63 -8.06
N LEU A 205 -26.85 -9.96 -6.92
CA LEU A 205 -25.51 -9.47 -6.63
C LEU A 205 -24.48 -10.60 -6.49
N LYS A 206 -24.87 -11.78 -5.99
CA LYS A 206 -23.96 -12.93 -5.86
C LYS A 206 -23.60 -13.49 -7.21
N TYR A 207 -24.59 -13.62 -8.08
CA TYR A 207 -24.40 -14.06 -9.44
C TYR A 207 -23.55 -13.08 -10.26
N ARG A 208 -23.79 -11.76 -10.08
CA ARG A 208 -22.95 -10.71 -10.67
C ARG A 208 -21.48 -10.88 -10.29
N ALA A 209 -21.18 -11.02 -8.99
CA ALA A 209 -19.81 -11.18 -8.51
C ALA A 209 -19.15 -12.47 -9.05
N GLN A 210 -19.90 -13.53 -9.22
CA GLN A 210 -19.43 -14.77 -9.82
C GLN A 210 -19.05 -14.56 -11.29
N LEU A 211 -19.92 -13.91 -12.08
CA LEU A 211 -19.66 -13.65 -13.50
C LEU A 211 -18.52 -12.65 -13.73
N MET A 212 -18.37 -11.64 -12.87
CA MET A 212 -17.22 -10.73 -12.94
C MET A 212 -15.90 -11.49 -12.81
N LYS A 213 -15.82 -12.47 -11.90
CA LYS A 213 -14.64 -13.35 -11.78
C LYS A 213 -14.46 -14.25 -12.99
N GLU A 214 -15.53 -14.89 -13.46
CA GLU A 214 -15.53 -15.78 -14.65
C GLU A 214 -15.03 -15.06 -15.89
N LEU A 215 -15.46 -13.82 -16.09
CA LEU A 215 -15.15 -13.02 -17.28
C LEU A 215 -13.92 -12.11 -17.09
N ALA A 216 -13.18 -12.24 -15.95
CA ALA A 216 -11.99 -11.46 -15.62
C ALA A 216 -12.19 -9.94 -15.76
N ILE A 217 -13.32 -9.44 -15.26
CA ILE A 217 -13.61 -8.01 -15.15
C ILE A 217 -13.03 -7.53 -13.81
N GLN A 218 -12.12 -6.56 -13.88
CA GLN A 218 -11.38 -5.98 -12.72
C GLN A 218 -11.80 -4.55 -12.48
#